data_caa153efc7dba655833211cefb31ffcd
#
_entry.id   caa153efc7dba655833211cefb31ffcd
#
_cell.length_a   1.000
_cell.length_b   1.000
_cell.length_c   1.000
_cell.angle_alpha   90.00
_cell.angle_beta   90.00
_cell.angle_gamma   90.00
#
_symmetry.space_group_name_H-M   'P 1'
#
loop_
_entity.id
_entity.type
_entity.pdbx_description
1 polymer ?
#
loop_
_entity_poly.entity_id
_entity_poly.type
_entity_poly.pdbx_seq_one_letter_code
_entity_poly.pdbx_strand_id
1 'polypeptide(L)'
;MKDLDHVSDFLKELRYRTDSKKILVIGGGGDQNGSVSSSLEILECGLLKDNDFEEIGIAGHPEGSPDIDQNTVNEFLNKKYELSKDKNLNLELVTQFFFNAEPFIKWCKFLDNSNIKLPVRVGFPGPASFKTLLNFGIMSGVGNSLSFLKKNSSKVTDLLTKTSNDEMFIELANFSKEQSSFKNFHCFPFGGFEKTCHWLNALQNGDFTMENDKIVLHNKIF
;
A
#
# COMPACT_ATOMS: atom_id res chain seq x y z
N MET A 1 13.67 -9.92 -10.43
CA MET A 1 14.73 -10.84 -9.95
C MET A 1 15.20 -11.70 -11.10
N LYS A 2 16.48 -12.15 -11.11
CA LYS A 2 17.02 -12.85 -12.27
C LYS A 2 16.39 -14.24 -12.47
N ASP A 3 16.28 -15.04 -11.39
CA ASP A 3 15.75 -16.40 -11.37
C ASP A 3 15.32 -16.80 -9.96
N LEU A 4 14.78 -18.01 -9.80
CA LEU A 4 14.32 -18.52 -8.51
C LEU A 4 15.47 -18.83 -7.53
N ASP A 5 16.68 -19.17 -8.03
CA ASP A 5 17.83 -19.38 -7.16
C ASP A 5 18.24 -18.07 -6.49
N HIS A 6 18.23 -16.98 -7.24
CA HIS A 6 18.49 -15.65 -6.69
C HIS A 6 17.40 -15.20 -5.68
N VAL A 7 16.15 -15.56 -5.93
CA VAL A 7 15.06 -15.34 -4.95
C VAL A 7 15.32 -16.15 -3.68
N SER A 8 15.68 -17.42 -3.79
CA SER A 8 15.99 -18.30 -2.66
C SER A 8 17.11 -17.73 -1.79
N ASP A 9 18.22 -17.33 -2.41
CA ASP A 9 19.36 -16.76 -1.68
C ASP A 9 19.01 -15.44 -0.99
N PHE A 10 18.25 -14.58 -1.67
CA PHE A 10 17.73 -13.34 -1.07
C PHE A 10 16.85 -13.62 0.16
N LEU A 11 15.93 -14.58 0.08
CA LEU A 11 15.02 -14.91 1.19
C LEU A 11 15.78 -15.49 2.39
N LYS A 12 16.78 -16.36 2.14
CA LYS A 12 17.67 -16.89 3.20
C LYS A 12 18.44 -15.78 3.89
N GLU A 13 19.03 -14.86 3.12
CA GLU A 13 19.78 -13.73 3.66
C GLU A 13 18.84 -12.79 4.45
N LEU A 14 17.63 -12.53 3.95
CA LEU A 14 16.64 -11.74 4.66
C LEU A 14 16.26 -12.37 6.01
N ARG A 15 16.04 -13.68 6.05
CA ARG A 15 15.75 -14.41 7.29
C ARG A 15 16.94 -14.42 8.26
N TYR A 16 18.16 -14.51 7.74
CA TYR A 16 19.37 -14.43 8.57
C TYR A 16 19.51 -13.06 9.23
N ARG A 17 19.10 -11.98 8.54
CA ARG A 17 19.24 -10.60 9.04
C ARG A 17 18.06 -10.08 9.85
N THR A 18 16.91 -10.73 9.78
CA THR A 18 15.67 -10.24 10.40
C THR A 18 14.86 -11.38 11.01
N ASP A 19 14.17 -11.10 12.11
CA ASP A 19 13.20 -12.03 12.71
C ASP A 19 11.80 -11.90 12.10
N SER A 20 11.64 -11.04 11.07
CA SER A 20 10.33 -10.79 10.45
C SER A 20 9.84 -12.02 9.70
N LYS A 21 8.67 -12.50 10.08
CA LYS A 21 7.92 -13.54 9.35
C LYS A 21 6.92 -12.97 8.34
N LYS A 22 6.99 -11.66 8.10
CA LYS A 22 6.11 -10.92 7.19
C LYS A 22 6.91 -10.42 6.01
N ILE A 23 6.35 -10.59 4.82
CA ILE A 23 6.96 -10.13 3.58
C ILE A 23 5.92 -9.55 2.64
N LEU A 24 6.24 -8.46 1.96
CA LEU A 24 5.44 -7.91 0.88
C LEU A 24 6.05 -8.32 -0.46
N VAL A 25 5.31 -9.12 -1.23
CA VAL A 25 5.71 -9.58 -2.57
C VAL A 25 5.01 -8.76 -3.63
N ILE A 26 5.77 -7.94 -4.33
CA ILE A 26 5.26 -7.09 -5.41
C ILE A 26 5.88 -7.47 -6.75
N GLY A 27 5.13 -7.28 -7.82
CA GLY A 27 5.67 -7.34 -9.19
C GLY A 27 6.51 -6.09 -9.47
N GLY A 28 7.53 -6.24 -10.31
CA GLY A 28 8.25 -5.09 -10.86
C GLY A 28 7.46 -4.44 -12.00
N GLY A 29 7.69 -3.15 -12.23
CA GLY A 29 7.27 -2.45 -13.44
C GLY A 29 8.43 -2.33 -14.44
N GLY A 30 8.11 -2.01 -15.71
CA GLY A 30 9.10 -1.85 -16.78
C GLY A 30 9.57 -3.15 -17.44
N ASP A 31 10.72 -3.09 -18.10
CA ASP A 31 11.24 -4.22 -18.85
C ASP A 31 11.64 -5.40 -17.97
N GLN A 32 11.25 -6.60 -18.39
CA GLN A 32 11.59 -7.83 -17.68
C GLN A 32 13.09 -8.14 -17.83
N ASN A 33 13.81 -8.15 -16.71
CA ASN A 33 15.25 -8.43 -16.63
C ASN A 33 15.56 -9.75 -15.91
N GLY A 34 14.82 -10.83 -16.22
CA GLY A 34 15.03 -12.15 -15.60
C GLY A 34 13.95 -13.15 -15.97
N SER A 35 14.05 -14.37 -15.47
CA SER A 35 13.09 -15.45 -15.73
C SER A 35 11.81 -15.34 -14.87
N VAL A 36 11.91 -14.70 -13.70
CA VAL A 36 10.74 -14.47 -12.83
C VAL A 36 9.93 -13.28 -13.36
N SER A 37 8.75 -13.54 -13.89
CA SER A 37 7.92 -12.58 -14.58
C SER A 37 6.84 -11.93 -13.72
N SER A 38 6.46 -12.57 -12.60
CA SER A 38 5.36 -12.09 -11.77
C SER A 38 5.51 -12.48 -10.30
N SER A 39 4.81 -11.72 -9.43
CA SER A 39 4.66 -12.10 -8.02
C SER A 39 3.88 -13.40 -7.83
N LEU A 40 3.07 -13.83 -8.81
CA LEU A 40 2.36 -15.10 -8.76
C LEU A 40 3.34 -16.27 -8.74
N GLU A 41 4.38 -16.27 -9.60
CA GLU A 41 5.42 -17.29 -9.62
C GLU A 41 6.15 -17.44 -8.28
N ILE A 42 6.39 -16.31 -7.58
CA ILE A 42 6.99 -16.34 -6.25
C ILE A 42 6.05 -16.99 -5.21
N LEU A 43 4.75 -16.79 -5.32
CA LEU A 43 3.77 -17.45 -4.45
C LEU A 43 3.66 -18.95 -4.77
N GLU A 44 3.81 -19.32 -6.05
CA GLU A 44 3.70 -20.71 -6.52
C GLU A 44 4.91 -21.57 -6.17
N CYS A 45 6.12 -21.00 -6.19
CA CYS A 45 7.37 -21.77 -6.06
C CYS A 45 7.63 -22.38 -4.66
N GLY A 46 6.89 -21.98 -3.63
CA GLY A 46 7.02 -22.51 -2.26
C GLY A 46 8.13 -21.88 -1.43
N LEU A 47 9.05 -21.12 -2.01
CA LEU A 47 10.22 -20.56 -1.32
C LEU A 47 9.86 -19.65 -0.12
N LEU A 48 8.70 -19.00 -0.13
CA LEU A 48 8.27 -18.17 1.00
C LEU A 48 8.01 -19.04 2.23
N LYS A 49 7.30 -20.16 2.06
CA LYS A 49 7.00 -21.11 3.13
C LYS A 49 8.26 -21.84 3.60
N ASP A 50 9.14 -22.22 2.68
CA ASP A 50 10.40 -22.89 2.98
C ASP A 50 11.36 -22.00 3.80
N ASN A 51 11.17 -20.68 3.75
CA ASN A 51 11.91 -19.70 4.53
C ASN A 51 11.09 -19.09 5.68
N ASP A 52 10.05 -19.77 6.19
CA ASP A 52 9.25 -19.40 7.35
C ASP A 52 8.56 -18.02 7.26
N PHE A 53 8.17 -17.57 6.07
CA PHE A 53 7.30 -16.42 5.92
C PHE A 53 5.85 -16.84 6.11
N GLU A 54 5.20 -16.31 7.16
CA GLU A 54 3.87 -16.69 7.62
C GLU A 54 2.77 -15.71 7.17
N GLU A 55 3.09 -14.43 7.06
CA GLU A 55 2.17 -13.39 6.57
C GLU A 55 2.73 -12.79 5.27
N ILE A 56 1.97 -12.94 4.19
CA ILE A 56 2.42 -12.56 2.86
C ILE A 56 1.53 -11.44 2.33
N GLY A 57 2.06 -10.23 2.24
CA GLY A 57 1.43 -9.12 1.56
C GLY A 57 1.55 -9.27 0.04
N ILE A 58 0.48 -8.98 -0.68
CA ILE A 58 0.46 -8.84 -2.14
C ILE A 58 -0.10 -7.49 -2.54
N ALA A 59 0.31 -6.98 -3.70
CA ALA A 59 -0.11 -5.67 -4.16
C ALA A 59 -1.62 -5.61 -4.44
N GLY A 60 -2.28 -4.56 -3.92
CA GLY A 60 -3.62 -4.14 -4.28
C GLY A 60 -3.59 -2.83 -5.08
N HIS A 61 -4.40 -2.72 -6.11
CA HIS A 61 -4.41 -1.59 -7.05
C HIS A 61 -5.80 -0.94 -7.14
N PRO A 62 -6.22 -0.13 -6.15
CA PRO A 62 -7.53 0.52 -6.15
C PRO A 62 -7.75 1.46 -7.34
N GLU A 63 -6.68 2.08 -7.85
CA GLU A 63 -6.71 2.98 -9.01
C GLU A 63 -6.23 2.32 -10.31
N GLY A 64 -5.98 1.00 -10.28
CA GLY A 64 -5.35 0.29 -11.39
C GLY A 64 -3.82 0.33 -11.35
N SER A 65 -3.22 -0.02 -12.46
CA SER A 65 -1.76 0.01 -12.68
C SER A 65 -1.47 0.82 -13.94
N PRO A 66 -0.39 1.61 -13.99
CA PRO A 66 -0.02 2.31 -15.21
C PRO A 66 0.44 1.36 -16.32
N ASP A 67 0.98 0.21 -15.96
CA ASP A 67 1.64 -0.72 -16.89
C ASP A 67 0.77 -1.91 -17.28
N ILE A 68 -0.36 -2.15 -16.59
CA ILE A 68 -1.19 -3.34 -16.75
C ILE A 68 -2.66 -2.92 -16.79
N ASP A 69 -3.42 -3.42 -17.77
CA ASP A 69 -4.87 -3.13 -17.84
C ASP A 69 -5.64 -3.71 -16.65
N GLN A 70 -6.77 -3.09 -16.32
CA GLN A 70 -7.55 -3.41 -15.13
C GLN A 70 -8.08 -4.85 -15.12
N ASN A 71 -8.43 -5.43 -16.29
CA ASN A 71 -8.92 -6.80 -16.34
C ASN A 71 -7.81 -7.78 -15.99
N THR A 72 -6.61 -7.56 -16.52
CA THR A 72 -5.42 -8.35 -16.21
C THR A 72 -5.05 -8.23 -14.71
N VAL A 73 -5.10 -7.02 -14.13
CA VAL A 73 -4.88 -6.81 -12.68
C VAL A 73 -5.87 -7.64 -11.86
N ASN A 74 -7.16 -7.60 -12.21
CA ASN A 74 -8.21 -8.34 -11.52
C ASN A 74 -8.07 -9.86 -11.70
N GLU A 75 -7.67 -10.32 -12.89
CA GLU A 75 -7.41 -11.74 -13.17
C GLU A 75 -6.25 -12.27 -12.30
N PHE A 76 -5.13 -11.55 -12.24
CA PHE A 76 -4.00 -11.94 -11.39
C PHE A 76 -4.37 -11.91 -9.90
N LEU A 77 -5.19 -10.98 -9.46
CA LEU A 77 -5.68 -10.95 -8.08
C LEU A 77 -6.51 -12.19 -7.76
N ASN A 78 -7.44 -12.57 -8.64
CA ASN A 78 -8.23 -13.80 -8.49
C ASN A 78 -7.33 -15.04 -8.46
N LYS A 79 -6.37 -15.17 -9.38
CA LYS A 79 -5.41 -16.31 -9.39
C LYS A 79 -4.65 -16.42 -8.08
N LYS A 80 -4.14 -15.31 -7.53
CA LYS A 80 -3.44 -15.30 -6.23
C LYS A 80 -4.37 -15.69 -5.08
N TYR A 81 -5.62 -15.23 -5.11
CA TYR A 81 -6.61 -15.59 -4.09
C TYR A 81 -6.94 -17.09 -4.12
N GLU A 82 -7.18 -17.68 -5.30
CA GLU A 82 -7.40 -19.13 -5.42
C GLU A 82 -6.15 -19.91 -4.99
N LEU A 83 -4.96 -19.52 -5.47
CA LEU A 83 -3.70 -20.13 -5.05
C LEU A 83 -3.51 -20.10 -3.53
N SER A 84 -3.95 -19.03 -2.86
CA SER A 84 -3.84 -18.93 -1.40
C SER A 84 -4.66 -19.97 -0.66
N LYS A 85 -5.82 -20.35 -1.21
CA LYS A 85 -6.67 -21.41 -0.65
C LYS A 85 -6.03 -22.78 -0.88
N ASP A 86 -5.57 -23.03 -2.12
CA ASP A 86 -4.98 -24.31 -2.51
C ASP A 86 -3.71 -24.63 -1.73
N LYS A 87 -2.86 -23.64 -1.52
CA LYS A 87 -1.57 -23.78 -0.83
C LYS A 87 -1.61 -23.42 0.67
N ASN A 88 -2.78 -23.03 1.17
CA ASN A 88 -2.96 -22.53 2.55
C ASN A 88 -1.95 -21.42 2.89
N LEU A 89 -1.91 -20.36 2.04
CA LEU A 89 -1.09 -19.18 2.25
C LEU A 89 -1.90 -18.11 3.01
N ASN A 90 -1.31 -17.53 4.02
CA ASN A 90 -1.91 -16.40 4.74
C ASN A 90 -1.62 -15.10 3.99
N LEU A 91 -2.45 -14.80 2.99
CA LEU A 91 -2.31 -13.59 2.17
C LEU A 91 -3.07 -12.41 2.78
N GLU A 92 -2.50 -11.23 2.58
CA GLU A 92 -3.17 -9.95 2.79
C GLU A 92 -2.90 -9.00 1.61
N LEU A 93 -3.83 -8.11 1.33
CA LEU A 93 -3.69 -7.06 0.32
C LEU A 93 -3.02 -5.84 0.94
N VAL A 94 -1.96 -5.36 0.31
CA VAL A 94 -1.34 -4.06 0.64
C VAL A 94 -1.56 -3.14 -0.56
N THR A 95 -2.37 -2.10 -0.40
CA THR A 95 -2.67 -1.23 -1.52
C THR A 95 -1.53 -0.27 -1.82
N GLN A 96 -1.43 0.14 -3.09
CA GLN A 96 -0.70 1.36 -3.44
C GLN A 96 -1.28 2.53 -2.63
N PHE A 97 -0.46 3.56 -2.36
CA PHE A 97 -0.98 4.79 -1.78
C PHE A 97 -1.84 5.55 -2.80
N PHE A 98 -2.70 6.41 -2.31
CA PHE A 98 -3.56 7.29 -3.11
C PHE A 98 -3.83 8.60 -2.37
N PHE A 99 -4.48 9.55 -3.02
CA PHE A 99 -4.79 10.87 -2.46
C PHE A 99 -6.31 11.15 -2.36
N ASN A 100 -7.12 10.17 -2.73
CA ASN A 100 -8.59 10.21 -2.68
C ASN A 100 -9.11 8.84 -2.26
N ALA A 101 -9.97 8.78 -1.26
CA ALA A 101 -10.52 7.54 -0.73
C ALA A 101 -11.55 6.87 -1.67
N GLU A 102 -12.21 7.64 -2.55
CA GLU A 102 -13.31 7.13 -3.39
C GLU A 102 -12.93 5.91 -4.27
N PRO A 103 -11.78 5.90 -4.99
CA PRO A 103 -11.35 4.72 -5.74
C PRO A 103 -11.17 3.49 -4.87
N PHE A 104 -10.61 3.66 -3.66
CA PHE A 104 -10.43 2.57 -2.71
C PHE A 104 -11.78 2.01 -2.24
N ILE A 105 -12.73 2.87 -1.88
CA ILE A 105 -14.08 2.47 -1.46
C ILE A 105 -14.79 1.68 -2.57
N LYS A 106 -14.67 2.14 -3.82
CA LYS A 106 -15.20 1.40 -4.99
C LYS A 106 -14.53 0.05 -5.18
N TRP A 107 -13.22 -0.01 -4.98
CA TRP A 107 -12.46 -1.24 -5.10
C TRP A 107 -12.81 -2.26 -3.99
N CYS A 108 -13.10 -1.82 -2.76
CA CYS A 108 -13.62 -2.70 -1.71
C CYS A 108 -14.94 -3.36 -2.14
N LYS A 109 -15.86 -2.60 -2.76
CA LYS A 109 -17.10 -3.16 -3.31
C LYS A 109 -16.83 -4.19 -4.42
N PHE A 110 -15.81 -3.96 -5.23
CA PHE A 110 -15.40 -4.95 -6.24
C PHE A 110 -14.88 -6.23 -5.55
N LEU A 111 -14.06 -6.15 -4.51
CA LEU A 111 -13.58 -7.31 -3.76
C LEU A 111 -14.75 -8.11 -3.17
N ASP A 112 -15.72 -7.43 -2.56
CA ASP A 112 -16.92 -8.06 -1.99
C ASP A 112 -17.75 -8.78 -3.07
N ASN A 113 -18.00 -8.13 -4.19
CA ASN A 113 -18.73 -8.70 -5.32
C ASN A 113 -18.01 -9.88 -5.97
N SER A 114 -16.69 -9.89 -5.95
CA SER A 114 -15.84 -10.98 -6.43
C SER A 114 -15.61 -12.09 -5.38
N ASN A 115 -16.20 -11.94 -4.20
CA ASN A 115 -16.03 -12.85 -3.06
C ASN A 115 -14.55 -13.05 -2.64
N ILE A 116 -13.71 -12.01 -2.83
CA ILE A 116 -12.31 -11.99 -2.41
C ILE A 116 -12.25 -11.49 -0.97
N LYS A 117 -12.05 -12.42 -0.02
CA LYS A 117 -12.06 -12.15 1.43
C LYS A 117 -10.67 -12.08 2.01
N LEU A 118 -9.79 -11.29 1.40
CA LEU A 118 -8.46 -11.04 1.95
C LEU A 118 -8.46 -9.81 2.87
N PRO A 119 -7.72 -9.85 3.99
CA PRO A 119 -7.48 -8.66 4.79
C PRO A 119 -6.78 -7.58 3.98
N VAL A 120 -7.17 -6.32 4.16
CA VAL A 120 -6.61 -5.18 3.42
C VAL A 120 -5.85 -4.23 4.33
N ARG A 121 -4.59 -4.00 4.02
CA ARG A 121 -3.79 -2.88 4.55
C ARG A 121 -3.85 -1.73 3.57
N VAL A 122 -4.40 -0.62 4.01
CA VAL A 122 -4.64 0.54 3.16
C VAL A 122 -3.41 1.42 3.09
N GLY A 123 -2.85 1.55 1.89
CA GLY A 123 -1.70 2.39 1.63
C GLY A 123 -2.05 3.88 1.70
N PHE A 124 -1.27 4.64 2.45
CA PHE A 124 -1.40 6.09 2.47
C PHE A 124 -0.02 6.77 2.57
N PRO A 125 0.14 7.98 2.01
CA PRO A 125 1.39 8.70 2.09
C PRO A 125 1.55 9.32 3.47
N GLY A 126 2.67 9.07 4.12
CA GLY A 126 3.08 9.76 5.35
C GLY A 126 3.37 11.24 5.10
N PRO A 127 3.65 12.01 6.17
CA PRO A 127 3.91 13.44 6.09
C PRO A 127 5.08 13.75 5.16
N ALA A 128 4.83 14.49 4.09
CA ALA A 128 5.83 14.89 3.10
C ALA A 128 5.46 16.22 2.44
N SER A 129 6.44 16.89 1.81
CA SER A 129 6.15 18.09 1.04
C SER A 129 5.25 17.75 -0.16
N PHE A 130 4.42 18.70 -0.58
CA PHE A 130 3.59 18.54 -1.78
C PHE A 130 4.39 18.13 -3.01
N LYS A 131 5.56 18.75 -3.22
CA LYS A 131 6.47 18.40 -4.31
C LYS A 131 6.89 16.91 -4.26
N THR A 132 7.21 16.42 -3.08
CA THR A 132 7.56 15.01 -2.86
C THR A 132 6.38 14.11 -3.19
N LEU A 133 5.18 14.41 -2.66
CA LEU A 133 3.96 13.64 -2.93
C LEU A 133 3.61 13.62 -4.42
N LEU A 134 3.73 14.78 -5.09
CA LEU A 134 3.50 14.90 -6.53
C LEU A 134 4.45 14.01 -7.34
N ASN A 135 5.74 14.05 -7.02
CA ASN A 135 6.74 13.25 -7.73
C ASN A 135 6.47 11.74 -7.57
N PHE A 136 6.22 11.27 -6.33
CA PHE A 136 5.90 9.87 -6.11
C PHE A 136 4.56 9.47 -6.75
N GLY A 137 3.57 10.35 -6.75
CA GLY A 137 2.29 10.11 -7.41
C GLY A 137 2.43 9.91 -8.93
N ILE A 138 3.27 10.71 -9.57
CA ILE A 138 3.57 10.57 -11.01
C ILE A 138 4.32 9.25 -11.28
N MET A 139 5.37 8.97 -10.50
CA MET A 139 6.18 7.76 -10.67
C MET A 139 5.38 6.47 -10.44
N SER A 140 4.41 6.50 -9.53
CA SER A 140 3.59 5.32 -9.16
C SER A 140 2.31 5.19 -9.97
N GLY A 141 2.05 6.10 -10.92
CA GLY A 141 0.89 6.03 -11.81
C GLY A 141 -0.47 6.28 -11.13
N VAL A 142 -0.49 6.85 -9.92
CA VAL A 142 -1.75 7.19 -9.19
C VAL A 142 -2.39 8.46 -9.77
N GLY A 143 -2.66 8.43 -11.10
CA GLY A 143 -3.04 9.61 -11.87
C GLY A 143 -4.42 10.18 -11.53
N ASN A 144 -5.38 9.34 -11.17
CA ASN A 144 -6.75 9.76 -10.87
C ASN A 144 -6.80 10.56 -9.56
N SER A 145 -6.23 10.04 -8.49
CA SER A 145 -6.18 10.73 -7.21
C SER A 145 -5.21 11.93 -7.24
N LEU A 146 -4.17 11.88 -8.07
CA LEU A 146 -3.29 13.01 -8.29
C LEU A 146 -4.03 14.19 -8.95
N SER A 147 -4.93 13.90 -9.90
CA SER A 147 -5.79 14.91 -10.54
C SER A 147 -6.76 15.52 -9.53
N PHE A 148 -7.27 14.72 -8.59
CA PHE A 148 -8.10 15.19 -7.47
C PHE A 148 -7.31 16.15 -6.55
N LEU A 149 -6.08 15.78 -6.19
CA LEU A 149 -5.19 16.63 -5.38
C LEU A 149 -4.94 17.99 -6.04
N LYS A 150 -4.71 18.01 -7.38
CA LYS A 150 -4.51 19.24 -8.15
C LYS A 150 -5.77 20.12 -8.23
N LYS A 151 -6.97 19.53 -8.37
CA LYS A 151 -8.24 20.26 -8.47
C LYS A 151 -8.69 20.88 -7.15
N ASN A 152 -8.44 20.20 -6.05
CA ASN A 152 -8.91 20.63 -4.71
C ASN A 152 -7.93 21.60 -4.02
N SER A 153 -6.81 21.87 -4.63
CA SER A 153 -5.88 22.90 -4.15
C SER A 153 -6.26 24.26 -4.75
N SER A 154 -7.02 25.04 -3.98
CA SER A 154 -7.53 26.35 -4.40
C SER A 154 -6.46 27.44 -4.56
N LYS A 155 -5.26 27.23 -4.00
CA LYS A 155 -4.10 28.14 -4.15
C LYS A 155 -2.81 27.33 -4.11
N VAL A 156 -1.84 27.70 -4.95
CA VAL A 156 -0.48 27.11 -4.96
C VAL A 156 0.20 27.24 -3.59
N THR A 157 -0.13 28.27 -2.83
CA THR A 157 0.35 28.50 -1.46
C THR A 157 -0.19 27.46 -0.47
N ASP A 158 -1.45 27.00 -0.61
CA ASP A 158 -2.05 25.98 0.24
C ASP A 158 -1.43 24.60 -0.03
N LEU A 159 -1.01 24.37 -1.28
CA LEU A 159 -0.27 23.15 -1.67
C LEU A 159 1.12 23.06 -1.05
N LEU A 160 1.78 24.20 -0.86
CA LEU A 160 3.12 24.25 -0.26
C LEU A 160 3.10 24.06 1.26
N THR A 161 1.95 24.30 1.88
CA THR A 161 1.74 24.21 3.35
C THR A 161 1.01 22.95 3.80
N LYS A 162 0.25 22.26 2.91
CA LYS A 162 -0.38 20.98 3.23
C LYS A 162 0.69 19.88 3.29
N THR A 163 1.01 19.44 4.50
CA THR A 163 2.01 18.42 4.77
C THR A 163 1.41 17.03 4.99
N SER A 164 0.08 16.93 5.02
CA SER A 164 -0.64 15.67 5.30
C SER A 164 -1.93 15.54 4.48
N ASN A 165 -2.36 14.30 4.23
CA ASN A 165 -3.66 13.99 3.64
C ASN A 165 -4.68 13.65 4.72
N ASP A 166 -4.84 14.53 5.70
CA ASP A 166 -5.64 14.30 6.91
C ASP A 166 -7.10 13.97 6.57
N GLU A 167 -7.71 14.73 5.65
CA GLU A 167 -9.11 14.51 5.23
C GLU A 167 -9.31 13.07 4.71
N MET A 168 -8.43 12.61 3.82
CA MET A 168 -8.48 11.24 3.31
C MET A 168 -8.22 10.21 4.42
N PHE A 169 -7.26 10.46 5.30
CA PHE A 169 -6.97 9.55 6.42
C PHE A 169 -8.17 9.40 7.36
N ILE A 170 -8.84 10.51 7.67
CA ILE A 170 -10.05 10.53 8.51
C ILE A 170 -11.21 9.80 7.82
N GLU A 171 -11.41 10.03 6.51
CA GLU A 171 -12.43 9.34 5.72
C GLU A 171 -12.20 7.82 5.74
N LEU A 172 -10.95 7.38 5.51
CA LEU A 172 -10.57 5.97 5.57
C LEU A 172 -10.73 5.38 6.98
N ALA A 173 -10.37 6.13 8.03
CA ALA A 173 -10.54 5.71 9.41
C ALA A 173 -12.02 5.53 9.78
N ASN A 174 -12.91 6.37 9.25
CA ASN A 174 -14.34 6.20 9.42
C ASN A 174 -14.86 5.00 8.62
N PHE A 175 -14.47 4.85 7.36
CA PHE A 175 -14.83 3.71 6.53
C PHE A 175 -14.38 2.37 7.13
N SER A 176 -13.22 2.35 7.81
CA SER A 176 -12.70 1.13 8.45
C SER A 176 -13.64 0.52 9.49
N LYS A 177 -14.52 1.33 10.09
CA LYS A 177 -15.50 0.87 11.09
C LYS A 177 -16.60 0.01 10.48
N GLU A 178 -16.85 0.17 9.18
CA GLU A 178 -17.94 -0.49 8.45
C GLU A 178 -17.45 -1.62 7.55
N GLN A 179 -16.14 -1.63 7.21
CA GLN A 179 -15.55 -2.58 6.26
C GLN A 179 -14.77 -3.69 6.96
N SER A 180 -15.29 -4.90 6.98
CA SER A 180 -14.70 -6.04 7.68
C SER A 180 -13.35 -6.51 7.14
N SER A 181 -13.06 -6.28 5.85
CA SER A 181 -11.77 -6.62 5.24
C SER A 181 -10.67 -5.61 5.61
N PHE A 182 -11.01 -4.43 6.07
CA PHE A 182 -10.03 -3.42 6.49
C PHE A 182 -9.26 -3.90 7.72
N LYS A 183 -7.97 -4.18 7.57
CA LYS A 183 -7.11 -4.65 8.66
C LYS A 183 -6.45 -3.50 9.41
N ASN A 184 -5.71 -2.67 8.70
CA ASN A 184 -5.01 -1.49 9.21
C ASN A 184 -4.44 -0.63 8.06
N PHE A 185 -3.66 0.38 8.42
CA PHE A 185 -2.95 1.25 7.49
C PHE A 185 -1.54 0.72 7.17
N HIS A 186 -1.08 1.01 5.95
CA HIS A 186 0.30 0.88 5.50
C HIS A 186 0.83 2.26 5.09
N CYS A 187 1.76 2.80 5.87
CA CYS A 187 2.27 4.14 5.66
C CYS A 187 3.52 4.14 4.77
N PHE A 188 3.50 4.91 3.69
CA PHE A 188 4.65 5.15 2.82
C PHE A 188 5.46 6.35 3.33
N PRO A 189 6.72 6.17 3.78
CA PRO A 189 7.48 7.22 4.46
C PRO A 189 8.16 8.19 3.47
N PHE A 190 7.40 8.82 2.57
CA PHE A 190 7.91 9.70 1.52
C PHE A 190 8.64 10.94 2.02
N GLY A 191 8.29 11.44 3.20
CA GLY A 191 8.97 12.56 3.84
C GLY A 191 10.15 12.18 4.72
N GLY A 192 10.55 10.90 4.68
CA GLY A 192 11.60 10.33 5.51
C GLY A 192 11.06 9.43 6.62
N PHE A 193 11.84 8.39 6.94
CA PHE A 193 11.43 7.34 7.89
C PHE A 193 11.23 7.90 9.30
N GLU A 194 12.21 8.64 9.80
CA GLU A 194 12.18 9.21 11.16
C GLU A 194 10.95 10.12 11.36
N LYS A 195 10.73 11.05 10.44
CA LYS A 195 9.57 11.93 10.43
C LYS A 195 8.25 11.17 10.48
N THR A 196 8.15 10.13 9.65
CA THR A 196 6.95 9.30 9.58
C THR A 196 6.74 8.51 10.87
N CYS A 197 7.80 7.95 11.48
CA CYS A 197 7.72 7.25 12.75
C CYS A 197 7.24 8.19 13.88
N HIS A 198 7.77 9.40 13.97
CA HIS A 198 7.32 10.38 14.96
C HIS A 198 5.83 10.72 14.79
N TRP A 199 5.38 10.94 13.56
CA TRP A 199 3.99 11.22 13.27
C TRP A 199 3.08 10.04 13.63
N LEU A 200 3.45 8.82 13.26
CA LEU A 200 2.69 7.61 13.59
C LEU A 200 2.62 7.38 15.11
N ASN A 201 3.72 7.58 15.82
CA ASN A 201 3.75 7.46 17.29
C ASN A 201 2.83 8.48 17.95
N ALA A 202 2.83 9.73 17.49
CA ALA A 202 1.92 10.75 18.00
C ALA A 202 0.44 10.35 17.79
N LEU A 203 0.09 9.82 16.62
CA LEU A 203 -1.27 9.31 16.36
C LEU A 203 -1.62 8.13 17.27
N GLN A 204 -0.71 7.16 17.43
CA GLN A 204 -0.95 5.98 18.27
C GLN A 204 -1.11 6.32 19.76
N ASN A 205 -0.39 7.32 20.22
CA ASN A 205 -0.44 7.79 21.61
C ASN A 205 -1.63 8.73 21.89
N GLY A 206 -2.32 9.21 20.84
CA GLY A 206 -3.35 10.23 20.99
C GLY A 206 -2.81 11.65 21.24
N ASP A 207 -1.55 11.91 20.86
CA ASP A 207 -0.87 13.20 21.04
C ASP A 207 -1.28 14.21 19.97
N PHE A 208 -2.58 14.32 19.70
CA PHE A 208 -3.14 15.21 18.68
C PHE A 208 -4.55 15.70 19.05
N THR A 209 -4.97 16.81 18.44
CA THR A 209 -6.35 17.27 18.41
C THR A 209 -6.88 17.28 16.97
N MET A 210 -8.20 17.25 16.85
CA MET A 210 -8.90 17.41 15.58
C MET A 210 -9.42 18.84 15.47
N GLU A 211 -8.96 19.62 14.49
CA GLU A 211 -9.37 21.00 14.24
C GLU A 211 -9.74 21.16 12.76
N ASN A 212 -11.02 21.41 12.46
CA ASN A 212 -11.51 21.61 11.09
C ASN A 212 -11.06 20.50 10.11
N ASP A 213 -11.27 19.24 10.47
CA ASP A 213 -10.86 18.05 9.72
C ASP A 213 -9.35 17.95 9.45
N LYS A 214 -8.55 18.53 10.35
CA LYS A 214 -7.08 18.41 10.35
C LYS A 214 -6.59 17.78 11.63
N ILE A 215 -5.53 17.00 11.50
CA ILE A 215 -4.79 16.42 12.62
C ILE A 215 -3.74 17.43 13.06
N VAL A 216 -3.91 17.98 14.25
CA VAL A 216 -2.97 18.94 14.85
C VAL A 216 -2.21 18.22 15.96
N LEU A 217 -0.93 17.97 15.76
CA LEU A 217 -0.09 17.30 16.75
C LEU A 217 0.23 18.27 17.92
N HIS A 218 0.18 17.76 19.16
CA HIS A 218 0.48 18.54 20.36
C HIS A 218 1.93 19.02 20.41
N ASN A 219 2.85 18.22 19.89
CA ASN A 219 4.26 18.56 19.79
C ASN A 219 4.65 18.78 18.32
N LYS A 220 5.36 19.87 18.03
CA LYS A 220 5.95 20.07 16.71
C LYS A 220 7.00 18.98 16.49
N ILE A 221 6.78 18.13 15.53
CA ILE A 221 7.70 17.06 15.17
C ILE A 221 8.87 17.59 14.29
N PHE A 222 8.74 18.84 13.79
CA PHE A 222 9.73 19.50 12.90
C PHE A 222 9.74 21.01 13.08
#